data_bd735c77d73909ce6438447e5e8cc727
#
_entry.id   bd735c77d73909ce6438447e5e8cc727
#
_cell.length_a   1.000
_cell.length_b   1.000
_cell.length_c   1.000
_cell.angle_alpha   90.00
_cell.angle_beta   90.00
_cell.angle_gamma   90.00
#
_symmetry.space_group_name_H-M   'P 1'
#
loop_
_entity.id
_entity.type
_entity.pdbx_description
1 polymer ?
#
loop_
_entity_poly.entity_id
_entity_poly.type
_entity_poly.pdbx_seq_one_letter_code
_entity_poly.pdbx_strand_id
1 'polypeptide(L)'
;FVTGQINGLTVMNVGEYSFGKPVKITANTYTGKSGIINIEREVELSGSSHSKGVLILTGYLGQMFAQDIPLSLTASVCFEQLYNGVDGDSASSTELYAILSSLSGIPINQAISVTGSVNQKGEIQPIGGVNDKIEGFFQICKMRGLNGTHGVIIPKQNVHNLNLSDEVIEAVKNGDFHIYAISTIEEGIELLTGVPAGKK
;
A
#
# COMPACT_ATOMS: atom_id res chain seq x y z
N PHE A 1 -11.88 -6.00 8.11
CA PHE A 1 -12.13 -5.22 6.87
C PHE A 1 -12.57 -3.81 7.24
N VAL A 2 -11.93 -2.80 6.66
CA VAL A 2 -12.23 -1.38 6.90
C VAL A 2 -12.18 -0.63 5.56
N THR A 3 -13.16 0.26 5.35
CA THR A 3 -13.22 1.11 4.14
C THR A 3 -12.26 2.30 4.25
N GLY A 4 -11.50 2.56 3.18
CA GLY A 4 -10.58 3.70 3.11
C GLY A 4 -9.37 3.62 4.03
N GLN A 5 -9.03 2.43 4.51
CA GLN A 5 -7.91 2.19 5.41
C GLN A 5 -7.13 0.95 4.98
N ILE A 6 -5.82 1.04 5.02
CA ILE A 6 -4.92 -0.04 4.60
C ILE A 6 -3.62 0.00 5.42
N ASN A 7 -2.97 -1.13 5.55
CA ASN A 7 -1.65 -1.21 6.16
C ASN A 7 -0.56 -1.13 5.08
N GLY A 8 0.24 -0.09 5.12
CA GLY A 8 1.47 0.03 4.35
C GLY A 8 2.67 -0.43 5.17
N LEU A 9 3.84 -0.40 4.55
CA LEU A 9 5.10 -0.81 5.19
C LEU A 9 6.18 0.24 4.95
N THR A 10 6.90 0.58 6.00
CA THR A 10 8.06 1.45 5.96
C THR A 10 9.27 0.74 6.53
N VAL A 11 10.48 1.21 6.19
CA VAL A 11 11.72 0.76 6.82
C VAL A 11 12.17 1.83 7.80
N MET A 12 12.43 1.41 9.04
CA MET A 12 12.99 2.25 10.09
C MET A 12 14.45 1.90 10.29
N ASN A 13 15.28 2.93 10.41
CA ASN A 13 16.69 2.77 10.71
C ASN A 13 16.97 3.28 12.12
N VAL A 14 17.54 2.41 12.97
CA VAL A 14 17.95 2.75 14.33
C VAL A 14 19.41 2.32 14.48
N GLY A 15 20.35 3.29 14.39
CA GLY A 15 21.77 2.99 14.36
C GLY A 15 22.14 2.14 13.15
N GLU A 16 22.69 0.97 13.39
CA GLU A 16 23.06 0.00 12.33
C GLU A 16 21.93 -0.97 11.99
N TYR A 17 20.79 -0.89 12.69
CA TYR A 17 19.65 -1.78 12.46
C TYR A 17 18.62 -1.17 11.55
N SER A 18 18.16 -2.00 10.58
CA SER A 18 16.98 -1.71 9.76
C SER A 18 15.89 -2.71 10.08
N PHE A 19 14.66 -2.25 10.20
CA PHE A 19 13.51 -3.13 10.37
C PHE A 19 12.29 -2.55 9.68
N GLY A 20 11.40 -3.44 9.23
CA GLY A 20 10.12 -3.05 8.64
C GLY A 20 9.08 -2.74 9.72
N LYS A 21 8.24 -1.77 9.45
CA LYS A 21 7.16 -1.35 10.35
C LYS A 21 5.89 -1.09 9.55
N PRO A 22 4.72 -1.60 9.98
CA PRO A 22 3.47 -1.23 9.36
C PRO A 22 3.10 0.21 9.69
N VAL A 23 2.47 0.87 8.74
CA VAL A 23 1.91 2.20 8.87
C VAL A 23 0.48 2.18 8.35
N LYS A 24 -0.45 2.76 9.11
CA LYS A 24 -1.83 2.90 8.67
C LYS A 24 -1.93 4.06 7.70
N ILE A 25 -2.49 3.79 6.53
CA ILE A 25 -2.78 4.80 5.51
C ILE A 25 -4.28 4.90 5.37
N THR A 26 -4.81 6.10 5.42
CA THR A 26 -6.24 6.37 5.29
C THR A 26 -6.52 7.30 4.13
N ALA A 27 -7.69 7.14 3.54
CA ALA A 27 -8.21 8.04 2.52
C ALA A 27 -9.67 8.38 2.83
N ASN A 28 -10.00 9.65 2.70
CA ASN A 28 -11.36 10.15 2.73
C ASN A 28 -11.70 10.75 1.37
N THR A 29 -12.89 10.47 0.88
CA THR A 29 -13.37 11.00 -0.39
C THR A 29 -14.68 11.74 -0.18
N TYR A 30 -14.83 12.88 -0.84
CA TYR A 30 -16.01 13.73 -0.74
C TYR A 30 -16.17 14.58 -2.00
N THR A 31 -17.35 15.16 -2.20
CA THR A 31 -17.62 16.04 -3.32
C THR A 31 -16.75 17.30 -3.23
N GLY A 32 -16.03 17.61 -4.29
CA GLY A 32 -15.13 18.76 -4.33
C GLY A 32 -14.41 18.86 -5.67
N LYS A 33 -13.49 19.83 -5.79
CA LYS A 33 -12.75 20.09 -7.01
C LYS A 33 -11.22 20.07 -6.82
N SER A 34 -10.77 19.71 -5.62
CA SER A 34 -9.34 19.79 -5.26
C SER A 34 -8.51 18.61 -5.72
N GLY A 35 -9.13 17.54 -6.26
CA GLY A 35 -8.43 16.33 -6.63
C GLY A 35 -7.88 15.61 -5.41
N ILE A 36 -6.64 15.13 -5.49
CA ILE A 36 -6.01 14.42 -4.37
C ILE A 36 -5.24 15.41 -3.50
N ILE A 37 -5.56 15.42 -2.21
CA ILE A 37 -4.85 16.17 -1.17
C ILE A 37 -3.90 15.21 -0.47
N ASN A 38 -2.60 15.43 -0.63
CA ASN A 38 -1.56 14.73 0.09
C ASN A 38 -1.32 15.47 1.41
N ILE A 39 -1.84 14.93 2.52
CA ILE A 39 -1.78 15.60 3.82
C ILE A 39 -0.33 15.80 4.27
N GLU A 40 0.56 14.85 4.06
CA GLU A 40 1.97 14.97 4.42
C GLU A 40 2.64 16.16 3.71
N ARG A 41 2.29 16.40 2.43
CA ARG A 41 2.82 17.53 1.69
C ARG A 41 2.32 18.86 2.24
N GLU A 42 1.05 18.94 2.60
CA GLU A 42 0.45 20.19 3.12
C GLU A 42 1.09 20.64 4.45
N VAL A 43 1.67 19.71 5.20
CA VAL A 43 2.36 19.98 6.46
C VAL A 43 3.89 19.81 6.37
N GLU A 44 4.42 19.77 5.15
CA GLU A 44 5.86 19.68 4.87
C GLU A 44 6.54 18.41 5.41
N LEU A 45 5.81 17.31 5.50
CA LEU A 45 6.32 16.00 5.89
C LEU A 45 6.53 15.05 4.71
N SER A 46 6.27 15.50 3.47
CA SER A 46 6.41 14.71 2.25
C SER A 46 7.71 15.05 1.54
N GLY A 47 8.61 14.08 1.42
CA GLY A 47 9.78 14.20 0.57
C GLY A 47 9.42 14.24 -0.92
N SER A 48 10.37 14.63 -1.76
CA SER A 48 10.15 14.82 -3.19
C SER A 48 9.73 13.54 -3.92
N SER A 49 10.31 12.40 -3.54
CA SER A 49 9.97 11.10 -4.13
C SER A 49 8.57 10.65 -3.76
N HIS A 50 8.16 10.86 -2.52
CA HIS A 50 6.78 10.59 -2.08
C HIS A 50 5.77 11.49 -2.82
N SER A 51 6.04 12.78 -2.91
CA SER A 51 5.19 13.73 -3.64
C SER A 51 5.06 13.36 -5.12
N LYS A 52 6.14 12.94 -5.76
CA LYS A 52 6.12 12.43 -7.13
C LYS A 52 5.24 11.19 -7.25
N GLY A 53 5.34 10.25 -6.31
CA GLY A 53 4.50 9.05 -6.29
C GLY A 53 3.01 9.38 -6.22
N VAL A 54 2.62 10.35 -5.40
CA VAL A 54 1.22 10.81 -5.29
C VAL A 54 0.75 11.46 -6.61
N LEU A 55 1.59 12.24 -7.27
CA LEU A 55 1.24 12.81 -8.57
C LEU A 55 1.06 11.74 -9.64
N ILE A 56 1.87 10.69 -9.63
CA ILE A 56 1.76 9.57 -10.57
C ILE A 56 0.45 8.81 -10.36
N LEU A 57 0.10 8.47 -9.13
CA LEU A 57 -1.17 7.78 -8.86
C LEU A 57 -2.38 8.66 -9.21
N THR A 58 -2.26 9.97 -9.06
CA THR A 58 -3.28 10.94 -9.50
C THR A 58 -3.48 10.87 -11.02
N GLY A 59 -2.40 10.76 -11.78
CA GLY A 59 -2.46 10.57 -13.23
C GLY A 59 -3.17 9.28 -13.63
N TYR A 60 -2.88 8.19 -12.93
CA TYR A 60 -3.56 6.92 -13.15
C TYR A 60 -5.07 7.01 -12.87
N LEU A 61 -5.47 7.62 -11.76
CA LEU A 61 -6.88 7.80 -11.42
C LEU A 61 -7.61 8.65 -12.47
N GLY A 62 -6.98 9.72 -12.94
CA GLY A 62 -7.54 10.54 -14.01
C GLY A 62 -7.75 9.75 -15.29
N GLN A 63 -6.79 8.93 -15.68
CA GLN A 63 -6.87 8.07 -16.86
C GLN A 63 -8.01 7.04 -16.74
N MET A 64 -8.21 6.47 -15.56
CA MET A 64 -9.19 5.40 -15.35
C MET A 64 -10.63 5.93 -15.20
N PHE A 65 -10.83 7.07 -14.57
CA PHE A 65 -12.15 7.50 -14.11
C PHE A 65 -12.63 8.85 -14.62
N ALA A 66 -11.79 9.63 -15.27
CA ALA A 66 -12.12 11.01 -15.65
C ALA A 66 -11.92 11.33 -17.13
N GLN A 67 -11.92 10.32 -18.02
CA GLN A 67 -11.77 10.56 -19.47
C GLN A 67 -13.00 11.21 -20.10
N ASP A 68 -14.17 10.72 -19.73
CA ASP A 68 -15.43 11.14 -20.34
C ASP A 68 -16.24 12.10 -19.48
N ILE A 69 -16.03 12.08 -18.17
CA ILE A 69 -16.75 12.89 -17.19
C ILE A 69 -15.74 13.48 -16.19
N PRO A 70 -15.76 14.82 -15.96
CA PRO A 70 -14.90 15.40 -14.95
C PRO A 70 -15.15 14.79 -13.57
N LEU A 71 -14.08 14.35 -12.90
CA LEU A 71 -14.16 13.81 -11.55
C LEU A 71 -14.36 14.97 -10.56
N SER A 72 -15.60 15.21 -10.12
CA SER A 72 -15.93 16.23 -9.13
C SER A 72 -15.76 15.68 -7.70
N LEU A 73 -14.60 15.10 -7.44
CA LEU A 73 -14.26 14.50 -6.14
C LEU A 73 -12.96 15.06 -5.60
N THR A 74 -12.91 15.15 -4.29
CA THR A 74 -11.69 15.41 -3.53
C THR A 74 -11.39 14.18 -2.69
N ALA A 75 -10.13 13.74 -2.71
CA ALA A 75 -9.65 12.66 -1.86
C ALA A 75 -8.51 13.20 -1.00
N SER A 76 -8.58 13.00 0.30
CA SER A 76 -7.43 13.25 1.18
C SER A 76 -6.77 11.93 1.57
N VAL A 77 -5.45 11.90 1.55
CA VAL A 77 -4.64 10.72 1.88
C VAL A 77 -3.68 11.08 3.01
N CYS A 78 -3.62 10.22 4.02
CA CYS A 78 -2.81 10.46 5.22
C CYS A 78 -2.12 9.19 5.68
N PHE A 79 -0.86 9.33 6.11
CA PHE A 79 -0.13 8.33 6.87
C PHE A 79 -0.39 8.61 8.35
N GLU A 80 -1.22 7.77 8.98
CA GLU A 80 -1.65 7.99 10.35
C GLU A 80 -0.48 7.84 11.34
N GLN A 81 -0.39 8.76 12.29
CA GLN A 81 0.62 8.76 13.36
C GLN A 81 2.07 8.73 12.86
N LEU A 82 2.34 9.29 11.69
CA LEU A 82 3.69 9.42 11.14
C LEU A 82 4.06 10.91 11.08
N TYR A 83 4.89 11.36 12.02
CA TYR A 83 5.25 12.77 12.17
C TYR A 83 6.72 13.07 11.84
N ASN A 84 7.51 12.04 11.52
CA ASN A 84 8.93 12.17 11.16
C ASN A 84 9.16 12.40 9.67
N GLY A 85 8.08 12.53 8.90
CA GLY A 85 8.14 12.65 7.45
C GLY A 85 8.12 11.31 6.74
N VAL A 86 7.74 11.34 5.48
CA VAL A 86 7.73 10.20 4.57
C VAL A 86 8.44 10.57 3.28
N ASP A 87 9.28 9.69 2.78
CA ASP A 87 9.89 9.84 1.47
C ASP A 87 9.89 8.49 0.73
N GLY A 88 10.21 8.54 -0.58
CA GLY A 88 10.09 7.38 -1.46
C GLY A 88 8.64 7.17 -1.94
N ASP A 89 8.51 6.39 -2.98
CA ASP A 89 7.23 6.08 -3.64
C ASP A 89 6.73 4.66 -3.38
N SER A 90 7.40 3.92 -2.50
CA SER A 90 7.11 2.50 -2.24
C SER A 90 5.73 2.22 -1.65
N ALA A 91 5.04 3.25 -1.17
CA ALA A 91 3.66 3.15 -0.67
C ALA A 91 2.62 3.71 -1.65
N SER A 92 3.01 4.11 -2.87
CA SER A 92 2.06 4.76 -3.78
C SER A 92 0.92 3.83 -4.22
N SER A 93 1.17 2.54 -4.43
CA SER A 93 0.09 1.58 -4.68
C SER A 93 -0.83 1.44 -3.46
N THR A 94 -0.27 1.46 -2.27
CA THR A 94 -1.01 1.36 -1.01
C THR A 94 -1.95 2.54 -0.83
N GLU A 95 -1.46 3.74 -1.06
CA GLU A 95 -2.27 4.97 -1.05
C GLU A 95 -3.40 4.91 -2.08
N LEU A 96 -3.11 4.42 -3.28
CA LEU A 96 -4.10 4.24 -4.34
C LEU A 96 -5.22 3.26 -3.90
N TYR A 97 -4.87 2.14 -3.28
CA TYR A 97 -5.88 1.20 -2.77
C TYR A 97 -6.80 1.83 -1.73
N ALA A 98 -6.24 2.63 -0.83
CA ALA A 98 -7.04 3.35 0.17
C ALA A 98 -8.05 4.29 -0.49
N ILE A 99 -7.63 5.02 -1.52
CA ILE A 99 -8.50 5.91 -2.29
C ILE A 99 -9.59 5.12 -3.02
N LEU A 100 -9.23 4.04 -3.70
CA LEU A 100 -10.19 3.19 -4.43
C LEU A 100 -11.22 2.57 -3.48
N SER A 101 -10.79 2.14 -2.30
CA SER A 101 -11.68 1.62 -1.26
C SER A 101 -12.66 2.69 -0.78
N SER A 102 -12.16 3.90 -0.50
CA SER A 102 -13.01 5.01 -0.08
C SER A 102 -14.02 5.40 -1.15
N LEU A 103 -13.60 5.47 -2.42
CA LEU A 103 -14.47 5.80 -3.55
C LEU A 103 -15.56 4.77 -3.78
N SER A 104 -15.23 3.49 -3.69
CA SER A 104 -16.15 2.38 -3.98
C SER A 104 -17.00 1.97 -2.79
N GLY A 105 -16.59 2.34 -1.56
CA GLY A 105 -17.20 1.84 -0.34
C GLY A 105 -16.86 0.39 -0.02
N ILE A 106 -15.96 -0.25 -0.77
CA ILE A 106 -15.58 -1.64 -0.57
C ILE A 106 -14.44 -1.72 0.47
N PRO A 107 -14.63 -2.46 1.58
CA PRO A 107 -13.64 -2.50 2.65
C PRO A 107 -12.41 -3.34 2.29
N ILE A 108 -11.28 -2.99 2.89
CA ILE A 108 -9.98 -3.65 2.73
C ILE A 108 -9.69 -4.58 3.90
N ASN A 109 -9.14 -5.74 3.61
CA ASN A 109 -8.67 -6.70 4.61
C ASN A 109 -7.46 -6.14 5.36
N GLN A 110 -7.64 -5.90 6.65
CA GLN A 110 -6.61 -5.31 7.53
C GLN A 110 -5.53 -6.32 7.97
N ALA A 111 -5.70 -7.60 7.69
CA ALA A 111 -4.70 -8.63 7.96
C ALA A 111 -3.58 -8.67 6.91
N ILE A 112 -3.75 -7.95 5.80
CA ILE A 112 -2.79 -7.89 4.70
C ILE A 112 -2.17 -6.49 4.66
N SER A 113 -0.83 -6.44 4.62
CA SER A 113 -0.09 -5.21 4.37
C SER A 113 0.41 -5.17 2.92
N VAL A 114 0.72 -3.99 2.43
CA VAL A 114 1.09 -3.78 1.02
C VAL A 114 2.34 -2.93 0.92
N THR A 115 3.23 -3.31 0.02
CA THR A 115 4.33 -2.46 -0.45
C THR A 115 4.46 -2.56 -1.97
N GLY A 116 4.74 -1.46 -2.62
CA GLY A 116 4.90 -1.39 -4.07
C GLY A 116 4.63 0.01 -4.58
N SER A 117 5.37 0.44 -5.59
CA SER A 117 5.03 1.66 -6.32
C SER A 117 4.15 1.33 -7.52
N VAL A 118 3.40 2.32 -7.98
CA VAL A 118 2.54 2.21 -9.16
C VAL A 118 2.95 3.26 -10.19
N ASN A 119 2.94 2.90 -11.47
CA ASN A 119 3.10 3.85 -12.54
C ASN A 119 1.75 4.37 -13.06
N GLN A 120 1.78 5.30 -14.01
CA GLN A 120 0.56 5.89 -14.58
C GLN A 120 -0.33 4.91 -15.34
N LYS A 121 0.16 3.71 -15.63
CA LYS A 121 -0.59 2.66 -16.33
C LYS A 121 -1.17 1.59 -15.39
N GLY A 122 -0.98 1.75 -14.08
CA GLY A 122 -1.45 0.79 -13.09
C GLY A 122 -0.55 -0.44 -12.94
N GLU A 123 0.67 -0.36 -13.43
CA GLU A 123 1.66 -1.42 -13.29
C GLU A 123 2.42 -1.24 -11.98
N ILE A 124 2.62 -2.34 -11.26
CA ILE A 124 3.35 -2.36 -9.99
C ILE A 124 4.84 -2.44 -10.27
N GLN A 125 5.60 -1.61 -9.58
CA GLN A 125 7.04 -1.48 -9.75
C GLN A 125 7.79 -1.94 -8.49
N PRO A 126 9.03 -2.47 -8.65
CA PRO A 126 9.82 -2.96 -7.53
C PRO A 126 10.20 -1.86 -6.55
N ILE A 127 10.43 -2.26 -5.30
CA ILE A 127 10.78 -1.35 -4.20
C ILE A 127 12.00 -1.88 -3.43
N GLY A 128 12.58 -1.03 -2.61
CA GLY A 128 13.67 -1.40 -1.72
C GLY A 128 13.17 -1.90 -0.36
N GLY A 129 14.02 -2.68 0.31
CA GLY A 129 13.78 -3.13 1.67
C GLY A 129 12.66 -4.17 1.82
N VAL A 130 12.41 -4.96 0.78
CA VAL A 130 11.31 -5.94 0.77
C VAL A 130 11.44 -6.96 1.90
N ASN A 131 12.63 -7.44 2.19
CA ASN A 131 12.86 -8.43 3.25
C ASN A 131 12.59 -7.85 4.63
N ASP A 132 13.11 -6.66 4.94
CA ASP A 132 12.86 -5.99 6.21
C ASP A 132 11.38 -5.71 6.41
N LYS A 133 10.68 -5.31 5.35
CA LYS A 133 9.23 -5.04 5.39
C LYS A 133 8.44 -6.31 5.71
N ILE A 134 8.73 -7.41 5.04
CA ILE A 134 8.05 -8.70 5.29
C ILE A 134 8.35 -9.20 6.71
N GLU A 135 9.62 -9.23 7.10
CA GLU A 135 10.04 -9.69 8.44
C GLU A 135 9.39 -8.86 9.55
N GLY A 136 9.38 -7.54 9.40
CA GLY A 136 8.78 -6.66 10.40
C GLY A 136 7.28 -6.85 10.57
N PHE A 137 6.55 -6.98 9.48
CA PHE A 137 5.11 -7.25 9.53
C PHE A 137 4.82 -8.65 10.10
N PHE A 138 5.60 -9.66 9.70
CA PHE A 138 5.48 -11.00 10.23
C PHE A 138 5.62 -11.03 11.75
N GLN A 139 6.62 -10.35 12.31
CA GLN A 139 6.82 -10.31 13.76
C GLN A 139 5.63 -9.72 14.51
N ILE A 140 5.01 -8.68 13.97
CA ILE A 140 3.82 -8.08 14.56
C ILE A 140 2.62 -9.05 14.49
N CYS A 141 2.43 -9.70 13.35
CA CYS A 141 1.36 -10.69 13.21
C CYS A 141 1.56 -11.88 14.16
N LYS A 142 2.81 -12.34 14.33
CA LYS A 142 3.16 -13.39 15.26
C LYS A 142 2.85 -13.02 16.71
N MET A 143 3.19 -11.80 17.12
CA MET A 143 2.87 -11.29 18.47
C MET A 143 1.37 -11.23 18.75
N ARG A 144 0.57 -10.97 17.73
CA ARG A 144 -0.90 -10.92 17.82
C ARG A 144 -1.57 -12.28 17.65
N GLY A 145 -0.81 -13.29 17.25
CA GLY A 145 -1.28 -14.65 16.95
C GLY A 145 -1.60 -14.85 15.47
N LEU A 146 -0.81 -15.68 14.81
CA LEU A 146 -1.04 -16.05 13.41
C LEU A 146 -2.28 -16.94 13.32
N ASN A 147 -3.18 -16.64 12.40
CA ASN A 147 -4.44 -17.37 12.18
C ASN A 147 -4.64 -17.83 10.74
N GLY A 148 -3.61 -17.74 9.90
CA GLY A 148 -3.67 -18.14 8.49
C GLY A 148 -4.23 -17.07 7.54
N THR A 149 -4.62 -15.88 8.05
CA THR A 149 -5.15 -14.79 7.22
C THR A 149 -4.15 -13.70 6.93
N HIS A 150 -3.04 -13.65 7.67
CA HIS A 150 -2.04 -12.58 7.57
C HIS A 150 -1.15 -12.76 6.34
N GLY A 151 -0.81 -11.65 5.70
CA GLY A 151 0.08 -11.69 4.56
C GLY A 151 0.60 -10.31 4.15
N VAL A 152 1.51 -10.33 3.16
CA VAL A 152 2.09 -9.15 2.56
C VAL A 152 1.94 -9.25 1.04
N ILE A 153 1.46 -8.16 0.43
CA ILE A 153 1.46 -8.01 -1.03
C ILE A 153 2.75 -7.27 -1.43
N ILE A 154 3.51 -7.86 -2.33
CA ILE A 154 4.77 -7.32 -2.84
C ILE A 154 4.76 -7.24 -4.37
N PRO A 155 5.60 -6.41 -4.97
CA PRO A 155 5.81 -6.43 -6.42
C PRO A 155 6.40 -7.77 -6.88
N LYS A 156 5.88 -8.33 -7.97
CA LYS A 156 6.38 -9.58 -8.53
C LYS A 156 7.87 -9.50 -8.86
N GLN A 157 8.34 -8.35 -9.30
CA GLN A 157 9.76 -8.13 -9.62
C GLN A 157 10.68 -8.22 -8.39
N ASN A 158 10.15 -8.13 -7.17
CA ASN A 158 10.92 -8.30 -5.94
C ASN A 158 11.04 -9.76 -5.48
N VAL A 159 10.37 -10.71 -6.14
CA VAL A 159 10.42 -12.13 -5.72
C VAL A 159 11.85 -12.66 -5.72
N HIS A 160 12.66 -12.30 -6.72
CA HIS A 160 14.05 -12.73 -6.79
C HIS A 160 14.97 -12.09 -5.73
N ASN A 161 14.50 -11.03 -5.05
CA ASN A 161 15.23 -10.40 -3.94
C ASN A 161 14.95 -11.05 -2.59
N LEU A 162 13.99 -11.98 -2.51
CA LEU A 162 13.56 -12.55 -1.23
C LEU A 162 14.69 -13.36 -0.59
N ASN A 163 15.01 -12.99 0.64
CA ASN A 163 15.95 -13.68 1.51
C ASN A 163 15.40 -13.61 2.93
N LEU A 164 14.43 -14.47 3.20
CA LEU A 164 13.64 -14.45 4.43
C LEU A 164 14.22 -15.39 5.47
N SER A 165 13.92 -15.14 6.74
CA SER A 165 14.29 -16.01 7.84
C SER A 165 13.62 -17.39 7.73
N ASP A 166 14.21 -18.41 8.34
CA ASP A 166 13.64 -19.75 8.38
C ASP A 166 12.25 -19.76 9.02
N GLU A 167 12.03 -18.91 10.00
CA GLU A 167 10.74 -18.76 10.69
C GLU A 167 9.64 -18.30 9.75
N VAL A 168 9.91 -17.28 8.92
CA VAL A 168 8.94 -16.79 7.92
C VAL A 168 8.70 -17.85 6.85
N ILE A 169 9.76 -18.48 6.34
CA ILE A 169 9.66 -19.55 5.34
C ILE A 169 8.78 -20.69 5.85
N GLU A 170 8.99 -21.12 7.07
CA GLU A 170 8.22 -22.21 7.69
C GLU A 170 6.75 -21.81 7.86
N ALA A 171 6.47 -20.60 8.32
CA ALA A 171 5.10 -20.10 8.46
C ALA A 171 4.38 -20.04 7.10
N VAL A 172 5.07 -19.64 6.03
CA VAL A 172 4.51 -19.62 4.67
C VAL A 172 4.22 -21.04 4.19
N LYS A 173 5.14 -21.98 4.40
CA LYS A 173 4.94 -23.40 4.05
C LYS A 173 3.74 -23.99 4.76
N ASN A 174 3.53 -23.65 6.03
CA ASN A 174 2.43 -24.17 6.84
C ASN A 174 1.09 -23.47 6.58
N GLY A 175 1.06 -22.42 5.74
CA GLY A 175 -0.15 -21.66 5.48
C GLY A 175 -0.55 -20.69 6.60
N ASP A 176 0.35 -20.41 7.53
CA ASP A 176 0.11 -19.49 8.66
C ASP A 176 0.33 -18.03 8.27
N PHE A 177 1.12 -17.80 7.23
CA PHE A 177 1.45 -16.48 6.70
C PHE A 177 1.56 -16.55 5.17
N HIS A 178 1.24 -15.46 4.47
CA HIS A 178 1.20 -15.46 3.02
C HIS A 178 2.01 -14.32 2.43
N ILE A 179 2.64 -14.57 1.28
CA ILE A 179 3.30 -13.55 0.47
C ILE A 179 2.66 -13.59 -0.91
N TYR A 180 2.06 -12.48 -1.30
CA TYR A 180 1.37 -12.34 -2.58
C TYR A 180 2.19 -11.46 -3.51
N ALA A 181 2.58 -12.00 -4.65
CA ALA A 181 3.32 -11.26 -5.67
C ALA A 181 2.37 -10.77 -6.76
N ILE A 182 2.36 -9.47 -7.03
CA ILE A 182 1.46 -8.86 -7.99
C ILE A 182 2.22 -8.03 -9.02
N SER A 183 1.61 -7.87 -10.20
CA SER A 183 2.13 -7.05 -11.30
C SER A 183 1.25 -5.85 -11.62
N THR A 184 -0.03 -5.87 -11.23
CA THR A 184 -1.01 -4.83 -11.53
C THR A 184 -1.83 -4.43 -10.31
N ILE A 185 -2.40 -3.22 -10.36
CA ILE A 185 -3.31 -2.73 -9.32
C ILE A 185 -4.52 -3.66 -9.17
N GLU A 186 -5.07 -4.14 -10.26
CA GLU A 186 -6.25 -5.02 -10.26
C GLU A 186 -6.01 -6.30 -9.45
N GLU A 187 -4.85 -6.93 -9.60
CA GLU A 187 -4.50 -8.13 -8.83
C GLU A 187 -4.50 -7.85 -7.32
N GLY A 188 -3.95 -6.71 -6.91
CA GLY A 188 -3.89 -6.35 -5.49
C GLY A 188 -5.24 -6.00 -4.91
N ILE A 189 -6.09 -5.28 -5.65
CA ILE A 189 -7.42 -4.93 -5.15
C ILE A 189 -8.30 -6.17 -4.94
N GLU A 190 -8.18 -7.16 -5.80
CA GLU A 190 -8.90 -8.43 -5.64
C GLU A 190 -8.47 -9.19 -4.39
N LEU A 191 -7.17 -9.21 -4.09
CA LEU A 191 -6.64 -9.83 -2.87
C LEU A 191 -7.12 -9.10 -1.60
N LEU A 192 -7.14 -7.78 -1.65
CA LEU A 192 -7.47 -6.94 -0.49
C LEU A 192 -8.97 -6.90 -0.18
N THR A 193 -9.81 -7.00 -1.18
CA THR A 193 -11.26 -6.85 -1.03
C THR A 193 -12.03 -8.16 -1.15
N GLY A 194 -11.47 -9.15 -1.82
CA GLY A 194 -12.18 -10.38 -2.19
C GLY A 194 -13.20 -10.18 -3.31
N VAL A 195 -13.20 -9.02 -3.96
CA VAL A 195 -14.12 -8.67 -5.05
C VAL A 195 -13.33 -8.55 -6.35
N PRO A 196 -13.78 -9.19 -7.45
CA PRO A 196 -13.11 -9.07 -8.73
C PRO A 196 -13.04 -7.61 -9.20
N ALA A 197 -11.90 -7.21 -9.75
CA ALA A 197 -11.77 -5.92 -10.41
C ALA A 197 -12.65 -5.92 -11.67
N GLY A 198 -13.37 -4.82 -11.91
CA GLY A 198 -14.23 -4.70 -13.07
C GLY A 198 -13.44 -4.82 -14.39
N LYS A 199 -14.09 -5.34 -15.40
CA LYS A 199 -13.56 -5.27 -16.78
C LYS A 199 -13.87 -3.88 -17.34
N LYS A 200 -12.90 -3.33 -18.08
CA LYS A 200 -13.12 -2.13 -18.91
C LYS A 200 -14.17 -2.42 -19.99
#